data_9e4608f392d1e4e2a4d1469f45eeb088
#
_entry.id   9e4608f392d1e4e2a4d1469f45eeb088
#
_cell.length_a   1.000
_cell.length_b   1.000
_cell.length_c   1.000
_cell.angle_alpha   90.00
_cell.angle_beta   90.00
_cell.angle_gamma   90.00
#
_symmetry.space_group_name_H-M   'P 1'
#
loop_
_entity.id
_entity.type
_entity.pdbx_description
1 polymer ?
#
loop_
_entity_poly.entity_id
_entity_poly.type
_entity_poly.pdbx_seq_one_letter_code
_entity_poly.pdbx_strand_id
1 'polypeptide(L)'
;MVSAEHAEKFGRLVIQDYSGRMKPVNTFSSELLRKVSKSDTFEGFTSDQVLISMNQFPEFWYQIPIIHLVKGNDSIRKIIGVDKEAKYAPLISFFDDFGNYKLQKQTDEAYKEVVPNKFQKDFIEADKKVNLLYSAISGQILRFFPLPKDTNNKWASYLELQHPTKTNLDTVKNIIPFYFGEAVRASQSKDYKNAESLLTGLSKFQREFGGKVMLSEDKLEAEIQYNKYDVFKKL
;
A
#
# COMPACT_ATOMS: atom_id res chain seq x y z
N MET A 1 -0.20 -9.95 14.17
CA MET A 1 0.86 -9.42 13.27
C MET A 1 1.89 -10.50 12.99
N VAL A 2 2.39 -10.58 11.78
CA VAL A 2 3.56 -11.42 11.45
C VAL A 2 4.81 -10.92 12.16
N SER A 3 5.87 -11.75 12.25
CA SER A 3 7.17 -11.29 12.79
C SER A 3 7.81 -10.23 11.88
N ALA A 4 8.64 -9.36 12.46
CA ALA A 4 9.36 -8.34 11.68
C ALA A 4 10.30 -8.99 10.64
N GLU A 5 11.00 -10.07 11.03
CA GLU A 5 11.88 -10.83 10.13
C GLU A 5 11.12 -11.38 8.91
N HIS A 6 9.91 -11.95 9.12
CA HIS A 6 9.11 -12.44 8.01
C HIS A 6 8.61 -11.28 7.13
N ALA A 7 8.22 -10.16 7.73
CA ALA A 7 7.79 -8.97 7.00
C ALA A 7 8.92 -8.38 6.13
N GLU A 8 10.18 -8.41 6.60
CA GLU A 8 11.34 -8.02 5.78
C GLU A 8 11.46 -8.88 4.51
N LYS A 9 11.20 -10.20 4.59
CA LYS A 9 11.21 -11.09 3.42
C LYS A 9 10.12 -10.71 2.40
N PHE A 10 8.93 -10.37 2.86
CA PHE A 10 7.86 -9.83 2.01
C PHE A 10 8.25 -8.47 1.42
N GLY A 11 8.89 -7.61 2.21
CA GLY A 11 9.40 -6.30 1.79
C GLY A 11 10.39 -6.33 0.63
N ARG A 12 11.05 -7.48 0.39
CA ARG A 12 11.99 -7.70 -0.72
C ARG A 12 11.33 -8.00 -2.06
N LEU A 13 10.05 -8.34 -2.08
CA LEU A 13 9.31 -8.46 -3.34
C LEU A 13 9.29 -7.12 -4.08
N VAL A 14 9.17 -7.18 -5.39
CA VAL A 14 9.10 -5.98 -6.23
C VAL A 14 7.66 -5.73 -6.66
N ILE A 15 7.24 -4.48 -6.70
CA ILE A 15 5.99 -4.04 -7.29
C ILE A 15 6.24 -2.97 -8.34
N GLN A 16 5.31 -2.87 -9.29
CA GLN A 16 5.25 -1.74 -10.21
C GLN A 16 4.20 -0.75 -9.74
N ASP A 17 4.60 0.50 -9.48
CA ASP A 17 3.64 1.54 -9.14
C ASP A 17 2.84 2.05 -10.37
N TYR A 18 1.88 2.95 -10.16
CA TYR A 18 1.05 3.48 -11.25
C TYR A 18 1.82 4.32 -12.28
N SER A 19 3.00 4.83 -11.93
CA SER A 19 3.87 5.54 -12.87
C SER A 19 4.74 4.60 -13.71
N GLY A 20 4.69 3.28 -13.45
CA GLY A 20 5.52 2.27 -14.09
C GLY A 20 6.88 2.05 -13.42
N ARG A 21 7.18 2.76 -12.32
CA ARG A 21 8.43 2.58 -11.57
C ARG A 21 8.39 1.26 -10.81
N MET A 22 9.48 0.50 -10.93
CA MET A 22 9.73 -0.67 -10.10
C MET A 22 10.31 -0.25 -8.76
N LYS A 23 9.78 -0.79 -7.68
CA LYS A 23 10.30 -0.54 -6.32
C LYS A 23 10.11 -1.76 -5.41
N PRO A 24 10.97 -1.94 -4.38
CA PRO A 24 10.72 -2.91 -3.33
C PRO A 24 9.40 -2.62 -2.61
N VAL A 25 8.72 -3.65 -2.14
CA VAL A 25 7.54 -3.51 -1.27
C VAL A 25 7.89 -2.71 -0.01
N ASN A 26 9.08 -2.89 0.55
CA ASN A 26 9.58 -2.13 1.69
C ASN A 26 9.58 -0.62 1.44
N THR A 27 10.04 -0.17 0.27
CA THR A 27 9.98 1.25 -0.11
C THR A 27 8.54 1.72 -0.19
N PHE A 28 7.66 0.93 -0.84
CA PHE A 28 6.25 1.28 -0.96
C PHE A 28 5.55 1.37 0.40
N SER A 29 5.73 0.37 1.28
CA SER A 29 5.10 0.33 2.60
C SER A 29 5.51 1.51 3.49
N SER A 30 6.79 1.89 3.44
CA SER A 30 7.31 3.06 4.14
C SER A 30 6.75 4.37 3.58
N GLU A 31 6.72 4.53 2.26
CA GLU A 31 6.12 5.71 1.61
C GLU A 31 4.63 5.82 1.94
N LEU A 32 3.89 4.71 1.90
CA LEU A 32 2.49 4.65 2.28
C LEU A 32 2.28 5.17 3.70
N LEU A 33 2.99 4.58 4.66
CA LEU A 33 2.80 4.89 6.06
C LEU A 33 3.18 6.34 6.37
N ARG A 34 4.32 6.84 5.84
CA ARG A 34 4.72 8.24 5.96
C ARG A 34 3.71 9.22 5.34
N LYS A 35 3.18 8.92 4.17
CA LYS A 35 2.18 9.78 3.51
C LYS A 35 0.88 9.81 4.28
N VAL A 36 0.39 8.67 4.73
CA VAL A 36 -0.92 8.55 5.39
C VAL A 36 -0.85 9.02 6.85
N SER A 37 0.10 8.51 7.64
CA SER A 37 0.17 8.72 9.09
C SER A 37 1.22 9.73 9.55
N LYS A 38 2.12 10.17 8.68
CA LYS A 38 3.31 10.98 9.02
C LYS A 38 4.30 10.26 9.94
N SER A 39 4.29 8.92 9.94
CA SER A 39 5.18 8.08 10.73
C SER A 39 5.71 6.92 9.88
N ASP A 40 6.87 6.37 10.23
CA ASP A 40 7.46 5.18 9.57
C ASP A 40 7.02 3.87 10.23
N THR A 41 6.42 3.97 11.42
CA THR A 41 5.90 2.86 12.19
C THR A 41 4.48 3.15 12.65
N PHE A 42 3.74 2.10 13.01
CA PHE A 42 2.42 2.22 13.59
C PHE A 42 2.31 1.27 14.79
N GLU A 43 2.05 1.81 15.98
CA GLU A 43 1.95 1.04 17.23
C GLU A 43 3.15 0.08 17.45
N GLY A 44 4.37 0.54 17.12
CA GLY A 44 5.59 -0.24 17.25
C GLY A 44 5.86 -1.25 16.12
N PHE A 45 4.92 -1.40 15.17
CA PHE A 45 5.10 -2.29 14.02
C PHE A 45 5.76 -1.57 12.85
N THR A 46 6.57 -2.31 12.09
CA THR A 46 7.20 -1.82 10.86
C THR A 46 6.15 -1.60 9.76
N SER A 47 6.47 -0.75 8.79
CA SER A 47 5.59 -0.49 7.64
C SER A 47 5.24 -1.76 6.85
N ASP A 48 6.18 -2.72 6.74
CA ASP A 48 5.94 -4.00 6.06
C ASP A 48 4.94 -4.87 6.83
N GLN A 49 5.05 -4.93 8.17
CA GLN A 49 4.08 -5.62 9.03
C GLN A 49 2.68 -5.00 8.89
N VAL A 50 2.61 -3.68 8.87
CA VAL A 50 1.36 -2.92 8.71
C VAL A 50 0.72 -3.22 7.35
N LEU A 51 1.49 -3.18 6.25
CA LEU A 51 0.98 -3.46 4.91
C LEU A 51 0.46 -4.89 4.78
N ILE A 52 1.17 -5.89 5.32
CA ILE A 52 0.71 -7.28 5.36
C ILE A 52 -0.63 -7.35 6.12
N SER A 53 -0.71 -6.73 7.29
CA SER A 53 -1.92 -6.74 8.12
C SER A 53 -3.10 -6.03 7.45
N MET A 54 -2.88 -4.96 6.70
CA MET A 54 -3.91 -4.27 5.93
C MET A 54 -4.58 -5.21 4.92
N ASN A 55 -3.80 -6.06 4.27
CA ASN A 55 -4.30 -7.01 3.29
C ASN A 55 -4.87 -8.30 3.91
N GLN A 56 -4.47 -8.63 5.16
CA GLN A 56 -5.04 -9.77 5.90
C GLN A 56 -6.38 -9.44 6.56
N PHE A 57 -6.52 -8.20 7.04
CA PHE A 57 -7.67 -7.76 7.86
C PHE A 57 -8.22 -6.41 7.38
N PRO A 58 -8.67 -6.29 6.13
CA PRO A 58 -9.11 -5.02 5.54
C PRO A 58 -10.21 -4.35 6.36
N GLU A 59 -11.23 -5.09 6.80
CA GLU A 59 -12.36 -4.56 7.59
C GLU A 59 -11.90 -3.89 8.89
N PHE A 60 -10.88 -4.45 9.54
CA PHE A 60 -10.29 -3.86 10.73
C PHE A 60 -9.59 -2.53 10.41
N TRP A 61 -8.81 -2.50 9.32
CA TRP A 61 -8.04 -1.31 8.94
C TRP A 61 -8.89 -0.16 8.41
N TYR A 62 -10.11 -0.41 7.94
CA TYR A 62 -11.08 0.66 7.64
C TYR A 62 -11.44 1.48 8.88
N GLN A 63 -11.39 0.90 10.07
CA GLN A 63 -11.80 1.50 11.35
C GLN A 63 -10.64 2.10 12.14
N ILE A 64 -9.38 1.81 11.78
CA ILE A 64 -8.20 2.32 12.48
C ILE A 64 -7.97 3.80 12.15
N PRO A 65 -7.85 4.69 13.17
CA PRO A 65 -7.57 6.12 12.95
C PRO A 65 -6.09 6.32 12.59
N ILE A 66 -5.74 6.15 11.30
CA ILE A 66 -4.39 6.23 10.78
C ILE A 66 -4.15 7.41 9.85
N ILE A 67 -5.22 7.97 9.25
CA ILE A 67 -5.10 9.10 8.30
C ILE A 67 -4.84 10.38 9.08
N HIS A 68 -3.62 10.91 8.98
CA HIS A 68 -3.25 12.17 9.62
C HIS A 68 -4.01 13.35 9.00
N LEU A 69 -4.74 14.09 9.85
CA LEU A 69 -5.48 15.30 9.49
C LEU A 69 -4.60 16.55 9.65
N VAL A 70 -4.67 17.43 8.66
CA VAL A 70 -3.94 18.69 8.69
C VAL A 70 -4.48 19.61 9.80
N LYS A 71 -3.59 20.35 10.47
CA LYS A 71 -3.97 21.41 11.42
C LYS A 71 -4.55 22.62 10.67
N GLY A 72 -5.56 23.26 11.28
CA GLY A 72 -6.10 24.55 10.82
C GLY A 72 -7.16 24.45 9.71
N ASN A 73 -7.55 23.25 9.30
CA ASN A 73 -8.70 23.04 8.41
C ASN A 73 -9.76 22.19 9.15
N ASP A 74 -10.57 22.85 9.96
CA ASP A 74 -11.62 22.18 10.74
C ASP A 74 -12.78 21.70 9.86
N SER A 75 -12.89 22.22 8.63
CA SER A 75 -13.95 21.84 7.69
C SER A 75 -13.87 20.36 7.32
N ILE A 76 -12.66 19.82 7.13
CA ILE A 76 -12.48 18.38 6.85
C ILE A 76 -13.04 17.56 8.02
N ARG A 77 -12.64 17.87 9.27
CA ARG A 77 -13.11 17.18 10.48
C ARG A 77 -14.63 17.22 10.62
N LYS A 78 -15.21 18.39 10.40
CA LYS A 78 -16.66 18.60 10.46
C LYS A 78 -17.41 17.76 9.42
N ILE A 79 -16.92 17.74 8.17
CA ILE A 79 -17.56 16.99 7.07
C ILE A 79 -17.48 15.48 7.32
N ILE A 80 -16.33 14.97 7.76
CA ILE A 80 -16.16 13.53 8.01
C ILE A 80 -16.74 13.08 9.36
N GLY A 81 -17.17 14.04 10.22
CA GLY A 81 -17.83 13.73 11.49
C GLY A 81 -16.91 13.25 12.60
N VAL A 82 -15.65 13.70 12.62
CA VAL A 82 -14.71 13.39 13.71
C VAL A 82 -14.52 14.57 14.66
N ASP A 83 -13.99 14.30 15.86
CA ASP A 83 -13.71 15.32 16.87
C ASP A 83 -12.83 16.45 16.29
N LYS A 84 -13.09 17.68 16.74
CA LYS A 84 -12.36 18.88 16.31
C LYS A 84 -10.86 18.79 16.57
N GLU A 85 -10.47 18.16 17.69
CA GLU A 85 -9.07 17.99 18.09
C GLU A 85 -8.45 16.68 17.53
N ALA A 86 -9.23 15.88 16.79
CA ALA A 86 -8.72 14.63 16.22
C ALA A 86 -7.52 14.89 15.34
N LYS A 87 -6.40 14.23 15.67
CA LYS A 87 -5.17 14.27 14.89
C LYS A 87 -5.20 13.25 13.74
N TYR A 88 -5.91 12.16 13.93
CA TYR A 88 -6.07 11.06 12.96
C TYR A 88 -7.53 10.72 12.79
N ALA A 89 -7.87 10.23 11.60
CA ALA A 89 -9.20 9.72 11.27
C ALA A 89 -9.12 8.32 10.67
N PRO A 90 -10.12 7.45 10.91
CA PRO A 90 -10.23 6.17 10.22
C PRO A 90 -10.74 6.37 8.79
N LEU A 91 -10.40 5.43 7.90
CA LEU A 91 -10.83 5.49 6.50
C LEU A 91 -12.35 5.54 6.36
N ILE A 92 -13.08 4.78 7.18
CA ILE A 92 -14.55 4.71 7.14
C ILE A 92 -15.22 6.07 7.37
N SER A 93 -14.61 6.98 8.15
CA SER A 93 -15.19 8.29 8.42
C SER A 93 -15.31 9.18 7.18
N PHE A 94 -14.56 8.89 6.13
CA PHE A 94 -14.60 9.61 4.86
C PHE A 94 -15.75 9.20 3.93
N PHE A 95 -16.53 8.19 4.31
CA PHE A 95 -17.67 7.69 3.55
C PHE A 95 -18.94 7.81 4.38
N ASP A 96 -20.07 8.00 3.72
CA ASP A 96 -21.39 7.94 4.35
C ASP A 96 -21.91 6.49 4.43
N ASP A 97 -23.09 6.30 5.02
CA ASP A 97 -23.72 4.98 5.18
C ASP A 97 -24.08 4.30 3.86
N PHE A 98 -24.08 5.05 2.76
CA PHE A 98 -24.33 4.55 1.40
C PHE A 98 -23.03 4.32 0.63
N GLY A 99 -21.87 4.57 1.23
CA GLY A 99 -20.56 4.44 0.60
C GLY A 99 -20.14 5.63 -0.26
N ASN A 100 -20.84 6.75 -0.22
CA ASN A 100 -20.46 7.96 -0.96
C ASN A 100 -19.31 8.68 -0.24
N TYR A 101 -18.38 9.22 -1.03
CA TYR A 101 -17.24 9.97 -0.48
C TYR A 101 -17.66 11.37 -0.02
N LYS A 102 -17.55 11.63 1.29
CA LYS A 102 -18.04 12.86 1.92
C LYS A 102 -17.33 14.14 1.45
N LEU A 103 -16.07 14.04 1.00
CA LEU A 103 -15.29 15.19 0.54
C LEU A 103 -15.41 15.44 -0.97
N GLN A 104 -16.23 14.67 -1.71
CA GLN A 104 -16.32 14.70 -3.17
C GLN A 104 -16.49 16.13 -3.72
N LYS A 105 -17.44 16.88 -3.19
CA LYS A 105 -17.72 18.24 -3.65
C LYS A 105 -16.50 19.15 -3.54
N GLN A 106 -15.85 19.18 -2.37
CA GLN A 106 -14.71 20.05 -2.10
C GLN A 106 -13.46 19.64 -2.89
N THR A 107 -13.27 18.34 -3.09
CA THR A 107 -12.15 17.82 -3.90
C THR A 107 -12.36 18.14 -5.37
N ASP A 108 -13.58 17.97 -5.91
CA ASP A 108 -13.89 18.31 -7.30
C ASP A 108 -13.69 19.81 -7.60
N GLU A 109 -14.09 20.67 -6.66
CA GLU A 109 -13.84 22.11 -6.76
C GLU A 109 -12.35 22.43 -6.71
N ALA A 110 -11.61 21.78 -5.78
CA ALA A 110 -10.18 22.01 -5.61
C ALA A 110 -9.33 21.55 -6.81
N TYR A 111 -9.70 20.43 -7.45
CA TYR A 111 -8.99 19.91 -8.63
C TYR A 111 -9.24 20.72 -9.91
N LYS A 112 -10.29 21.54 -9.97
CA LYS A 112 -10.55 22.44 -11.11
C LYS A 112 -9.65 23.66 -11.11
N GLU A 113 -9.11 24.03 -9.95
CA GLU A 113 -8.27 25.23 -9.81
C GLU A 113 -6.87 24.99 -10.38
N VAL A 114 -6.40 25.89 -11.24
CA VAL A 114 -5.04 25.85 -11.78
C VAL A 114 -4.01 26.11 -10.68
N VAL A 115 -4.35 26.98 -9.72
CA VAL A 115 -3.51 27.29 -8.56
C VAL A 115 -4.34 27.18 -7.28
N PRO A 116 -4.51 25.99 -6.73
CA PRO A 116 -5.27 25.80 -5.51
C PRO A 116 -4.69 26.60 -4.34
N ASN A 117 -5.55 27.30 -3.59
CA ASN A 117 -5.18 27.95 -2.34
C ASN A 117 -4.91 26.93 -1.24
N LYS A 118 -4.47 27.41 -0.05
CA LYS A 118 -4.11 26.51 1.07
C LYS A 118 -5.28 25.61 1.49
N PHE A 119 -6.47 26.16 1.60
CA PHE A 119 -7.68 25.42 1.98
C PHE A 119 -7.97 24.29 0.99
N GLN A 120 -7.94 24.57 -0.32
CA GLN A 120 -8.13 23.58 -1.37
C GLN A 120 -7.01 22.52 -1.40
N LYS A 121 -5.75 22.91 -1.17
CA LYS A 121 -4.63 21.97 -1.06
C LYS A 121 -4.81 20.97 0.08
N ASP A 122 -5.41 21.38 1.19
CA ASP A 122 -5.67 20.50 2.32
C ASP A 122 -6.68 19.39 1.95
N PHE A 123 -7.73 19.71 1.16
CA PHE A 123 -8.67 18.71 0.65
C PHE A 123 -8.01 17.76 -0.35
N ILE A 124 -7.20 18.29 -1.27
CA ILE A 124 -6.43 17.47 -2.22
C ILE A 124 -5.48 16.52 -1.48
N GLU A 125 -4.81 16.99 -0.41
CA GLU A 125 -3.93 16.13 0.38
C GLU A 125 -4.72 15.05 1.14
N ALA A 126 -5.87 15.38 1.72
CA ALA A 126 -6.74 14.41 2.36
C ALA A 126 -7.22 13.34 1.37
N ASP A 127 -7.68 13.76 0.20
CA ASP A 127 -8.12 12.88 -0.88
C ASP A 127 -7.01 11.91 -1.32
N LYS A 128 -5.79 12.42 -1.56
CA LYS A 128 -4.64 11.58 -1.91
C LYS A 128 -4.32 10.53 -0.85
N LYS A 129 -4.44 10.87 0.45
CA LYS A 129 -4.21 9.90 1.55
C LYS A 129 -5.31 8.84 1.60
N VAL A 130 -6.57 9.25 1.44
CA VAL A 130 -7.72 8.34 1.40
C VAL A 130 -7.58 7.36 0.26
N ASN A 131 -7.33 7.84 -0.96
CA ASN A 131 -7.18 7.00 -2.16
C ASN A 131 -5.98 6.07 -2.06
N LEU A 132 -4.85 6.55 -1.52
CA LEU A 132 -3.66 5.72 -1.33
C LEU A 132 -3.90 4.61 -0.31
N LEU A 133 -4.51 4.92 0.84
CA LEU A 133 -4.82 3.93 1.87
C LEU A 133 -5.85 2.93 1.38
N TYR A 134 -6.92 3.38 0.73
CA TYR A 134 -7.95 2.51 0.15
C TYR A 134 -7.33 1.52 -0.86
N SER A 135 -6.49 2.01 -1.78
CA SER A 135 -5.82 1.18 -2.78
C SER A 135 -4.84 0.18 -2.17
N ALA A 136 -4.22 0.53 -1.03
CA ALA A 136 -3.31 -0.36 -0.31
C ALA A 136 -4.06 -1.46 0.44
N ILE A 137 -5.14 -1.11 1.16
CA ILE A 137 -5.99 -2.06 1.90
C ILE A 137 -6.69 -3.03 0.94
N SER A 138 -7.19 -2.53 -0.19
CA SER A 138 -7.83 -3.37 -1.22
C SER A 138 -6.86 -4.22 -2.03
N GLY A 139 -5.55 -3.97 -1.94
CA GLY A 139 -4.52 -4.67 -2.72
C GLY A 139 -4.43 -4.25 -4.19
N GLN A 140 -5.22 -3.27 -4.64
CA GLN A 140 -5.21 -2.79 -6.04
C GLN A 140 -3.86 -2.26 -6.48
N ILE A 141 -3.15 -1.57 -5.58
CA ILE A 141 -1.85 -0.96 -5.86
C ILE A 141 -0.70 -1.99 -5.88
N LEU A 142 -0.94 -3.21 -5.37
CA LEU A 142 0.08 -4.24 -5.22
C LEU A 142 0.25 -5.04 -6.53
N ARG A 143 0.86 -4.40 -7.52
CA ARG A 143 1.13 -5.01 -8.82
C ARG A 143 2.38 -5.87 -8.77
N PHE A 144 2.22 -7.12 -8.35
CA PHE A 144 3.28 -8.11 -8.19
C PHE A 144 3.61 -8.91 -9.45
N PHE A 145 2.68 -8.96 -10.43
CA PHE A 145 2.71 -9.94 -11.50
C PHE A 145 3.11 -9.30 -12.81
N PRO A 146 4.35 -9.54 -13.31
CA PRO A 146 4.70 -9.18 -14.69
C PRO A 146 3.76 -9.86 -15.68
N LEU A 147 3.27 -9.11 -16.66
CA LEU A 147 2.46 -9.65 -17.75
C LEU A 147 3.39 -10.14 -18.86
N PRO A 148 3.49 -11.48 -19.10
CA PRO A 148 4.37 -12.02 -20.12
C PRO A 148 4.04 -11.46 -21.51
N LYS A 149 5.05 -11.06 -22.28
CA LYS A 149 4.92 -10.52 -23.64
C LYS A 149 4.21 -9.16 -23.73
N ASP A 150 3.96 -8.46 -22.62
CA ASP A 150 3.47 -7.09 -22.68
C ASP A 150 4.58 -6.15 -23.16
N THR A 151 4.32 -5.40 -24.25
CA THR A 151 5.30 -4.52 -24.89
C THR A 151 5.69 -3.33 -24.02
N ASN A 152 4.84 -2.94 -23.08
CA ASN A 152 5.04 -1.83 -22.16
C ASN A 152 5.60 -2.29 -20.80
N ASN A 153 5.93 -3.59 -20.66
CA ASN A 153 6.39 -4.21 -19.42
C ASN A 153 5.42 -3.95 -18.23
N LYS A 154 4.12 -4.02 -18.49
CA LYS A 154 3.10 -3.79 -17.48
C LYS A 154 3.05 -4.95 -16.48
N TRP A 155 2.90 -4.61 -15.20
CA TRP A 155 2.62 -5.57 -14.14
C TRP A 155 1.17 -5.41 -13.66
N ALA A 156 0.60 -6.47 -13.12
CA ALA A 156 -0.76 -6.51 -12.64
C ALA A 156 -0.82 -6.83 -11.14
N SER A 157 -1.88 -6.38 -10.47
CA SER A 157 -2.24 -6.86 -9.14
C SER A 157 -2.96 -8.20 -9.24
N TYR A 158 -3.07 -8.93 -8.12
CA TYR A 158 -3.84 -10.17 -8.09
C TYR A 158 -5.33 -9.95 -8.40
N LEU A 159 -5.89 -8.78 -8.09
CA LEU A 159 -7.26 -8.42 -8.42
C LEU A 159 -7.45 -8.22 -9.93
N GLU A 160 -6.49 -7.56 -10.60
CA GLU A 160 -6.53 -7.43 -12.07
C GLU A 160 -6.48 -8.80 -12.75
N LEU A 161 -5.81 -9.80 -12.15
CA LEU A 161 -5.71 -11.15 -12.69
C LEU A 161 -6.97 -12.02 -12.47
N GLN A 162 -7.89 -11.63 -11.58
CA GLN A 162 -9.16 -12.35 -11.39
C GLN A 162 -10.12 -12.14 -12.56
N HIS A 163 -9.96 -11.05 -13.32
CA HIS A 163 -10.69 -10.86 -14.57
C HIS A 163 -10.08 -11.71 -15.68
N PRO A 164 -10.89 -12.25 -16.62
CA PRO A 164 -10.38 -13.05 -17.73
C PRO A 164 -9.33 -12.26 -18.52
N THR A 165 -8.07 -12.60 -18.34
CA THR A 165 -6.96 -12.06 -19.12
C THR A 165 -6.52 -13.12 -20.13
N LYS A 166 -6.04 -12.68 -21.32
CA LYS A 166 -5.47 -13.59 -22.33
C LYS A 166 -4.12 -14.18 -21.91
N THR A 167 -3.74 -14.04 -20.63
CA THR A 167 -2.45 -14.46 -20.09
C THR A 167 -2.62 -15.74 -19.30
N ASN A 168 -1.78 -16.75 -19.56
CA ASN A 168 -1.75 -18.03 -18.82
C ASN A 168 -1.13 -17.83 -17.41
N LEU A 169 -1.71 -16.94 -16.59
CA LEU A 169 -1.27 -16.68 -15.20
C LEU A 169 -2.14 -17.42 -14.17
N ASP A 170 -2.95 -18.37 -14.59
CA ASP A 170 -3.88 -19.11 -13.71
C ASP A 170 -3.16 -19.81 -12.55
N THR A 171 -1.93 -20.26 -12.76
CA THR A 171 -1.13 -20.93 -11.71
C THR A 171 -0.67 -19.96 -10.62
N VAL A 172 -0.44 -18.67 -10.95
CA VAL A 172 0.16 -17.71 -10.00
C VAL A 172 -0.83 -16.68 -9.47
N LYS A 173 -2.00 -16.50 -10.09
CA LYS A 173 -2.97 -15.46 -9.70
C LYS A 173 -3.42 -15.53 -8.24
N ASN A 174 -3.43 -16.71 -7.65
CA ASN A 174 -3.88 -16.93 -6.27
C ASN A 174 -2.73 -16.96 -5.25
N ILE A 175 -1.46 -16.81 -5.67
CA ILE A 175 -0.32 -16.95 -4.76
C ILE A 175 -0.37 -15.91 -3.63
N ILE A 176 -0.83 -14.68 -3.91
CA ILE A 176 -0.92 -13.60 -2.92
C ILE A 176 -2.04 -13.86 -1.90
N PRO A 177 -3.29 -14.19 -2.28
CA PRO A 177 -4.30 -14.61 -1.32
C PRO A 177 -3.87 -15.79 -0.45
N PHE A 178 -3.24 -16.82 -1.05
CA PHE A 178 -2.69 -17.95 -0.28
C PHE A 178 -1.58 -17.52 0.67
N TYR A 179 -0.68 -16.66 0.23
CA TYR A 179 0.36 -16.12 1.08
C TYR A 179 -0.21 -15.42 2.32
N PHE A 180 -1.19 -14.53 2.15
CA PHE A 180 -1.81 -13.83 3.28
C PHE A 180 -2.49 -14.82 4.25
N GLY A 181 -3.16 -15.85 3.74
CA GLY A 181 -3.75 -16.91 4.56
C GLY A 181 -2.70 -17.70 5.35
N GLU A 182 -1.61 -18.13 4.71
CA GLU A 182 -0.52 -18.84 5.37
C GLU A 182 0.22 -17.94 6.38
N ALA A 183 0.38 -16.65 6.10
CA ALA A 183 1.01 -15.71 7.01
C ALA A 183 0.15 -15.47 8.28
N VAL A 184 -1.19 -15.55 8.20
CA VAL A 184 -2.06 -15.56 9.38
C VAL A 184 -1.79 -16.78 10.24
N ARG A 185 -1.77 -17.99 9.67
CA ARG A 185 -1.47 -19.24 10.38
C ARG A 185 -0.09 -19.20 11.01
N ALA A 186 0.91 -18.76 10.23
CA ALA A 186 2.30 -18.64 10.67
C ALA A 186 2.46 -17.67 11.84
N SER A 187 1.69 -16.58 11.88
CA SER A 187 1.73 -15.63 13.01
C SER A 187 1.30 -16.25 14.34
N GLN A 188 0.45 -17.28 14.30
CA GLN A 188 -0.01 -18.03 15.47
C GLN A 188 0.95 -19.16 15.84
N SER A 189 1.35 -19.98 14.86
CA SER A 189 2.21 -21.16 15.06
C SER A 189 3.70 -20.82 15.19
N LYS A 190 4.14 -19.62 14.77
CA LYS A 190 5.53 -19.19 14.62
C LYS A 190 6.34 -19.99 13.57
N ASP A 191 5.69 -20.80 12.76
CA ASP A 191 6.29 -21.51 11.63
C ASP A 191 5.93 -20.84 10.30
N TYR A 192 6.90 -20.17 9.70
CA TYR A 192 6.74 -19.39 8.47
C TYR A 192 7.12 -20.14 7.18
N LYS A 193 7.51 -21.43 7.25
CA LYS A 193 8.04 -22.18 6.10
C LYS A 193 7.12 -22.13 4.86
N ASN A 194 5.83 -22.35 5.04
CA ASN A 194 4.88 -22.34 3.92
C ASN A 194 4.74 -20.92 3.32
N ALA A 195 4.58 -19.91 4.17
CA ALA A 195 4.49 -18.53 3.73
C ALA A 195 5.77 -18.10 2.98
N GLU A 196 6.94 -18.46 3.47
CA GLU A 196 8.24 -18.16 2.84
C GLU A 196 8.44 -18.92 1.52
N SER A 197 7.94 -20.13 1.40
CA SER A 197 7.94 -20.87 0.15
C SER A 197 7.14 -20.16 -0.93
N LEU A 198 5.97 -19.59 -0.58
CA LEU A 198 5.16 -18.79 -1.50
C LEU A 198 5.87 -17.50 -1.92
N LEU A 199 6.53 -16.78 -0.99
CA LEU A 199 7.32 -15.60 -1.31
C LEU A 199 8.48 -15.94 -2.27
N THR A 200 9.16 -17.05 -2.01
CA THR A 200 10.26 -17.55 -2.86
C THR A 200 9.76 -17.86 -4.26
N GLY A 201 8.61 -18.54 -4.38
CA GLY A 201 7.97 -18.84 -5.65
C GLY A 201 7.62 -17.58 -6.43
N LEU A 202 7.00 -16.61 -5.76
CA LEU A 202 6.65 -15.32 -6.38
C LEU A 202 7.90 -14.52 -6.80
N SER A 203 8.95 -14.47 -5.97
CA SER A 203 10.20 -13.81 -6.31
C SER A 203 10.87 -14.44 -7.55
N LYS A 204 10.89 -15.78 -7.64
CA LYS A 204 11.40 -16.48 -8.84
C LYS A 204 10.59 -16.11 -10.10
N PHE A 205 9.26 -16.12 -9.97
CA PHE A 205 8.37 -15.71 -11.06
C PHE A 205 8.65 -14.26 -11.52
N GLN A 206 8.80 -13.33 -10.57
CA GLN A 206 9.14 -11.94 -10.88
C GLN A 206 10.47 -11.81 -11.63
N ARG A 207 11.49 -12.58 -11.26
CA ARG A 207 12.80 -12.57 -11.94
C ARG A 207 12.74 -13.16 -13.33
N GLU A 208 12.00 -14.24 -13.49
CA GLU A 208 11.87 -14.94 -14.77
C GLU A 208 11.09 -14.11 -15.80
N PHE A 209 9.99 -13.49 -15.37
CA PHE A 209 9.06 -12.79 -16.28
C PHE A 209 9.13 -11.26 -16.20
N GLY A 210 9.83 -10.68 -15.23
CA GLY A 210 9.91 -9.22 -15.02
C GLY A 210 10.73 -8.48 -16.09
N GLY A 211 11.49 -9.20 -16.90
CA GLY A 211 12.21 -8.65 -18.03
C GLY A 211 13.23 -7.56 -17.68
N LYS A 212 13.39 -6.60 -18.59
CA LYS A 212 14.38 -5.52 -18.48
C LYS A 212 14.08 -4.50 -17.38
N VAL A 213 12.83 -4.45 -16.89
CA VAL A 213 12.42 -3.48 -15.86
C VAL A 213 12.64 -4.01 -14.45
N MET A 214 12.87 -5.32 -14.27
CA MET A 214 13.13 -5.91 -12.97
C MET A 214 14.38 -5.30 -12.32
N LEU A 215 14.29 -4.98 -11.03
CA LEU A 215 15.43 -4.46 -10.26
C LEU A 215 16.53 -5.52 -10.14
N SER A 216 17.79 -5.12 -10.32
CA SER A 216 18.93 -5.95 -9.94
C SER A 216 18.98 -6.10 -8.41
N GLU A 217 19.62 -7.16 -7.90
CA GLU A 217 19.79 -7.37 -6.46
C GLU A 217 20.45 -6.17 -5.79
N ASP A 218 21.51 -5.62 -6.39
CA ASP A 218 22.23 -4.48 -5.84
C ASP A 218 21.36 -3.24 -5.71
N LYS A 219 20.51 -2.98 -6.72
CA LYS A 219 19.56 -1.86 -6.67
C LYS A 219 18.46 -2.08 -5.64
N LEU A 220 17.94 -3.31 -5.56
CA LEU A 220 16.92 -3.68 -4.58
C LEU A 220 17.47 -3.48 -3.16
N GLU A 221 18.66 -4.02 -2.89
CA GLU A 221 19.31 -3.91 -1.58
C GLU A 221 19.63 -2.45 -1.24
N ALA A 222 20.20 -1.69 -2.16
CA ALA A 222 20.52 -0.28 -1.96
C ALA A 222 19.27 0.54 -1.62
N GLU A 223 18.14 0.30 -2.29
CA GLU A 223 16.89 1.02 -2.04
C GLU A 223 16.30 0.65 -0.67
N ILE A 224 16.34 -0.63 -0.28
CA ILE A 224 15.91 -1.09 1.06
C ILE A 224 16.78 -0.47 2.15
N GLN A 225 18.10 -0.48 1.99
CA GLN A 225 19.03 0.10 2.95
C GLN A 225 18.84 1.62 3.07
N TYR A 226 18.73 2.33 1.94
CA TYR A 226 18.43 3.76 1.93
C TYR A 226 17.17 4.08 2.72
N ASN A 227 16.10 3.31 2.53
CA ASN A 227 14.85 3.48 3.22
C ASN A 227 14.95 3.17 4.73
N LYS A 228 15.74 2.15 5.10
CA LYS A 228 15.96 1.74 6.50
C LYS A 228 16.79 2.79 7.28
N TYR A 229 17.78 3.40 6.65
CA TYR A 229 18.66 4.39 7.30
C TYR A 229 18.05 5.77 7.39
N ASP A 230 16.98 6.08 6.63
CA ASP A 230 16.28 7.36 6.60
C ASP A 230 17.24 8.57 6.67
N VAL A 231 18.14 8.64 5.69
CA VAL A 231 19.30 9.56 5.68
C VAL A 231 18.88 11.02 5.90
N PHE A 232 17.67 11.41 5.46
CA PHE A 232 17.17 12.78 5.61
C PHE A 232 16.59 13.12 6.99
N LYS A 233 16.30 12.13 7.85
CA LYS A 233 15.89 12.42 9.25
C LYS A 233 17.07 12.61 10.19
N LYS A 234 18.27 12.21 9.76
CA LYS A 234 19.49 12.30 10.58
C LYS A 234 20.35 13.51 10.26
N LEU A 235 19.93 14.33 9.29
CA LEU A 235 20.47 15.66 8.97
C LEU A 235 19.57 16.75 9.55
#